data_3823ab734caf977354a99bb356757f5e
#
_entry.id   3823ab734caf977354a99bb356757f5e
#
_cell.length_a   1.000
_cell.length_b   1.000
_cell.length_c   1.000
_cell.angle_alpha   90.00
_cell.angle_beta   90.00
_cell.angle_gamma   90.00
#
_symmetry.space_group_name_H-M   'P 1'
#
loop_
_entity.id
_entity.type
_entity.pdbx_description
1 polymer ?
#
loop_
_entity_poly.entity_id
_entity_poly.type
_entity_poly.pdbx_seq_one_letter_code
_entity_poly.pdbx_strand_id
1 'polypeptide(L)' 'MSTLKLMKKWVCVECSYVHEGDVPPDFCPVCMAPSEAFAEYRGA' A
#
# COMPACT_ATOMS: atom_id res chain seq x y z
N MET A 1 10.69 7.61 -20.30
CA MET A 1 10.60 7.57 -19.72
C MET A 1 10.01 7.32 -19.07
N SER A 2 9.72 7.01 -18.78
CA SER A 2 9.15 6.84 -18.11
C SER A 2 8.80 7.03 -17.25
N THR A 3 8.55 6.98 -16.82
CA THR A 3 8.30 7.33 -16.04
C THR A 3 7.67 7.32 -15.43
N LEU A 4 7.22 7.05 -15.26
CA LEU A 4 6.57 7.14 -14.74
C LEU A 4 6.01 6.72 -13.99
N LYS A 5 5.82 6.14 -13.52
CA LYS A 5 5.31 5.74 -12.80
C LYS A 5 5.50 5.93 -11.72
N LEU A 6 5.22 6.27 -11.11
CA LEU A 6 5.31 6.68 -9.92
C LEU A 6 4.32 6.15 -9.06
N MET A 7 3.50 5.16 -9.34
CA MET A 7 2.57 4.58 -8.47
C MET A 7 3.27 3.78 -7.45
N LYS A 8 2.98 4.00 -6.18
CA LYS A 8 3.53 3.21 -5.11
C LYS A 8 2.54 2.15 -4.71
N LYS A 9 3.03 1.14 -4.03
CA LYS A 9 2.18 0.09 -3.51
C LYS A 9 2.39 -0.02 -2.02
N TRP A 10 1.34 -0.32 -1.31
CA TRP A 10 1.38 -0.40 0.15
C TRP A 10 0.80 -1.75 0.54
N VAL A 11 1.47 -2.44 1.41
CA VAL A 11 1.01 -3.77 1.82
C VAL A 11 0.63 -3.74 3.29
N CYS A 12 -0.50 -4.29 3.61
CA CYS A 12 -0.96 -4.40 4.98
C CYS A 12 -0.19 -5.53 5.64
N VAL A 13 0.53 -5.21 6.71
CA VAL A 13 1.33 -6.22 7.37
C VAL A 13 0.48 -7.20 8.14
N GLU A 14 -0.82 -6.92 8.27
CA GLU A 14 -1.70 -7.81 9.01
C GLU A 14 -2.29 -8.90 8.13
N CYS A 15 -2.73 -8.52 6.93
CA CYS A 15 -3.41 -9.48 6.08
C CYS A 15 -2.83 -9.54 4.67
N SER A 16 -1.79 -8.81 4.41
CA SER A 16 -1.10 -8.84 3.11
C SER A 16 -1.90 -8.20 1.98
N TYR A 17 -2.90 -7.40 2.33
CA TYR A 17 -3.64 -6.69 1.31
C TYR A 17 -2.72 -5.64 0.67
N VAL A 18 -2.77 -5.52 -0.64
CA VAL A 18 -1.92 -4.56 -1.36
C VAL A 18 -2.79 -3.44 -1.89
N HIS A 19 -2.38 -2.22 -1.61
CA HIS A 19 -3.07 -1.02 -2.06
C HIS A 19 -2.13 -0.25 -2.99
N GLU A 20 -2.65 0.22 -4.10
CA GLU A 20 -1.85 0.99 -5.04
C GLU A 20 -2.24 2.44 -4.97
N GLY A 21 -1.23 3.31 -4.86
CA GLY A 21 -1.48 4.73 -4.80
C GLY A 21 -0.30 5.43 -4.15
N ASP A 22 -0.35 6.75 -4.12
CA ASP A 22 0.74 7.52 -3.56
C ASP A 22 0.81 7.39 -2.05
N VAL A 23 -0.30 7.10 -1.42
CA VAL A 23 -0.37 7.01 0.02
C VAL A 23 -1.16 5.79 0.39
N PRO A 24 -0.97 5.27 1.60
CA PRO A 24 -1.75 4.13 2.03
C PRO A 24 -3.19 4.54 2.30
N PRO A 25 -4.10 3.58 2.33
CA PRO A 25 -5.50 3.91 2.63
C PRO A 25 -5.65 4.27 4.10
N ASP A 26 -6.77 4.89 4.44
CA ASP A 26 -7.02 5.24 5.83
C ASP A 26 -7.08 3.99 6.70
N PHE A 27 -7.57 2.92 6.15
CA PHE A 27 -7.63 1.66 6.88
C PHE A 27 -7.72 0.54 5.86
N CYS A 28 -7.38 -0.66 6.30
CA CYS A 28 -7.41 -1.81 5.42
C CYS A 28 -8.85 -2.26 5.22
N PRO A 29 -9.32 -2.36 3.99
CA PRO A 29 -10.71 -2.79 3.76
C PRO A 29 -10.92 -4.27 4.03
N VAL A 30 -9.84 -5.00 4.26
CA VAL A 30 -9.95 -6.43 4.48
C VAL A 30 -9.94 -6.75 5.97
N CYS A 31 -8.98 -6.25 6.71
CA CYS A 31 -8.86 -6.57 8.12
C CYS A 31 -9.07 -5.37 9.03
N MET A 32 -9.35 -4.21 8.44
CA MET A 32 -9.64 -3.01 9.21
C MET A 32 -8.44 -2.47 9.97
N ALA A 33 -7.25 -2.83 9.58
CA ALA A 33 -6.07 -2.30 10.23
C ALA A 33 -5.90 -0.83 9.87
N PRO A 34 -5.29 -0.04 10.74
CA PRO A 34 -5.10 1.38 10.45
C PRO A 34 -4.03 1.58 9.37
N SER A 35 -3.95 2.80 8.86
CA SER A 35 -2.97 3.08 7.82
C SER A 35 -1.55 2.83 8.32
N GLU A 36 -1.33 2.88 9.62
CA GLU A 36 -0.01 2.63 10.15
C GLU A 36 0.42 1.19 9.96
N ALA A 37 -0.52 0.30 9.67
CA ALA A 37 -0.19 -1.09 9.44
C ALA A 37 0.28 -1.33 8.02
N PHE A 38 0.34 -0.29 7.21
CA PHE A 38 0.77 -0.45 5.84
C PHE A 38 2.23 -0.07 5.70
N ALA A 39 2.96 -0.87 4.95
CA ALA A 39 4.35 -0.58 4.64
C ALA A 39 4.47 -0.38 3.14
N GLU A 40 5.38 0.47 2.74
CA GLU A 40 5.58 0.71 1.33
C GLU A 40 6.19 -0.53 0.70
N TYR A 41 5.52 -1.05 -0.31
CA TYR A 41 5.97 -2.27 -0.96
C TYR A 41 6.78 -1.87 -2.20
N ARG A 42 8.04 -2.23 -2.18
CA ARG A 42 8.91 -1.87 -3.27
C ARG A 42 9.35 -3.08 -4.03
N GLY A 43 8.56 -4.02 -4.10
CA GLY A 43 8.90 -5.31 -4.61
C GLY A 43 9.32 -5.29 -6.02
N ALA A 44 9.33 -4.52 -6.71
CA ALA A 44 9.84 -4.49 -8.02
C ALA A 44 10.29 -5.47 -8.69
#